data_29eb56a819ef478ecb2b886b114655e2
#
_entry.id   29eb56a819ef478ecb2b886b114655e2
#
_cell.length_a   1.000
_cell.length_b   1.000
_cell.length_c   1.000
_cell.angle_alpha   90.00
_cell.angle_beta   90.00
_cell.angle_gamma   90.00
#
_symmetry.space_group_name_H-M   'P 1'
#
loop_
_entity.id
_entity.type
_entity.pdbx_description
1 polymer ?
#
loop_
_entity_poly.entity_id
_entity_poly.type
_entity_poly.pdbx_seq_one_letter_code
_entity_poly.pdbx_strand_id
1 'polypeptide(L)'
;MQVLDNTAHPDRQKKETSAGALYDLIAPKKEMVKPVGQYNKVRIISKSGHIEHWLNCFKLLEYDFGSSEIKSIISKSKFRDMPLFAKNNFGRIGFQGDHGEVWYRNIRIREL
;
A
#
# COMPACT_ATOMS: atom_id res chain seq x y z
N MET A 1 1.26 1.76 0.04
CA MET A 1 0.53 0.89 0.98
C MET A 1 -0.63 1.68 1.55
N GLN A 2 -1.84 1.17 1.40
CA GLN A 2 -3.06 1.84 1.86
C GLN A 2 -3.15 1.86 3.39
N VAL A 3 -3.57 3.01 3.95
CA VAL A 3 -3.94 3.18 5.36
C VAL A 3 -5.45 3.43 5.41
N LEU A 4 -6.18 2.57 6.11
CA LEU A 4 -7.65 2.61 6.11
C LEU A 4 -8.21 1.96 7.36
N ASP A 5 -9.36 2.46 7.82
CA ASP A 5 -10.24 1.73 8.74
C ASP A 5 -11.11 0.74 7.95
N ASN A 6 -10.74 -0.54 7.99
CA ASN A 6 -11.47 -1.58 7.28
C ASN A 6 -12.89 -1.84 7.85
N THR A 7 -13.28 -1.21 8.95
CA THR A 7 -14.60 -1.42 9.56
C THR A 7 -15.62 -0.36 9.17
N ALA A 8 -15.19 0.88 8.99
CA ALA A 8 -16.10 2.00 8.78
C ALA A 8 -15.98 2.69 7.41
N HIS A 9 -14.79 2.68 6.78
CA HIS A 9 -14.57 3.43 5.54
C HIS A 9 -15.27 2.77 4.33
N PRO A 10 -15.92 3.55 3.42
CA PRO A 10 -16.59 3.01 2.22
C PRO A 10 -15.69 2.13 1.33
N ASP A 11 -14.41 2.48 1.20
CA ASP A 11 -13.43 1.73 0.38
C ASP A 11 -13.14 0.30 0.89
N ARG A 12 -13.57 -0.04 2.10
CA ARG A 12 -13.47 -1.42 2.64
C ARG A 12 -14.20 -2.47 1.82
N GLN A 13 -15.15 -2.06 0.98
CA GLN A 13 -15.96 -2.97 0.17
C GLN A 13 -15.15 -3.74 -0.87
N LYS A 14 -13.99 -3.21 -1.27
CA LYS A 14 -13.06 -3.87 -2.19
C LYS A 14 -11.79 -4.25 -1.45
N LYS A 15 -11.32 -5.47 -1.63
CA LYS A 15 -10.06 -5.93 -1.02
C LYS A 15 -8.85 -5.12 -1.50
N GLU A 16 -8.83 -4.72 -2.77
CA GLU A 16 -7.76 -3.95 -3.39
C GLU A 16 -7.65 -2.52 -2.85
N THR A 17 -8.69 -2.02 -2.16
CA THR A 17 -8.69 -0.69 -1.52
C THR A 17 -8.60 -0.75 0.00
N SER A 18 -8.52 -1.96 0.59
CA SER A 18 -8.39 -2.16 2.04
C SER A 18 -6.99 -1.81 2.57
N ALA A 19 -6.87 -1.73 3.89
CA ALA A 19 -5.60 -1.43 4.54
C ALA A 19 -4.52 -2.46 4.19
N GLY A 20 -3.33 -1.98 3.85
CA GLY A 20 -2.20 -2.82 3.43
C GLY A 20 -2.09 -3.04 1.92
N ALA A 21 -3.15 -2.82 1.16
CA ALA A 21 -3.16 -3.00 -0.30
C ALA A 21 -2.12 -2.14 -1.04
N LEU A 22 -1.72 -2.59 -2.21
CA LEU A 22 -1.27 -1.67 -3.25
C LEU A 22 -2.56 -1.11 -3.89
N TYR A 23 -2.91 0.10 -3.47
CA TYR A 23 -4.22 0.70 -3.65
C TYR A 23 -4.77 0.54 -5.07
N ASP A 24 -5.96 -0.07 -5.17
CA ASP A 24 -6.73 -0.36 -6.39
C ASP A 24 -6.00 -1.28 -7.40
N LEU A 25 -4.92 -1.95 -6.98
CA LEU A 25 -4.11 -2.82 -7.83
C LEU A 25 -3.95 -4.23 -7.27
N ILE A 26 -3.46 -4.37 -6.01
CA ILE A 26 -3.21 -5.68 -5.39
C ILE A 26 -3.81 -5.72 -3.99
N ALA A 27 -4.68 -6.68 -3.76
CA ALA A 27 -5.27 -6.94 -2.45
C ALA A 27 -4.25 -7.57 -1.48
N PRO A 28 -4.34 -7.28 -0.17
CA PRO A 28 -3.58 -8.01 0.83
C PRO A 28 -4.05 -9.47 0.93
N LYS A 29 -3.12 -10.39 1.12
CA LYS A 29 -3.41 -11.84 1.28
C LYS A 29 -4.26 -12.13 2.52
N LYS A 30 -4.18 -11.28 3.53
CA LYS A 30 -4.88 -11.44 4.80
C LYS A 30 -5.13 -10.09 5.45
N GLU A 31 -6.24 -9.96 6.16
CA GLU A 31 -6.52 -8.81 7.01
C GLU A 31 -5.76 -8.94 8.34
N MET A 32 -4.91 -7.96 8.63
CA MET A 32 -4.05 -7.93 9.82
C MET A 32 -4.15 -6.61 10.59
N VAL A 33 -5.17 -5.80 10.29
CA VAL A 33 -5.39 -4.50 10.94
C VAL A 33 -5.89 -4.71 12.36
N LYS A 34 -5.33 -3.96 13.30
CA LYS A 34 -5.85 -3.86 14.65
C LYS A 34 -7.04 -2.89 14.70
N PRO A 35 -7.92 -3.02 15.69
CA PRO A 35 -9.02 -2.09 15.88
C PRO A 35 -8.58 -0.62 15.95
N VAL A 36 -9.47 0.29 15.57
CA VAL A 36 -9.27 1.74 15.72
C VAL A 36 -8.85 2.08 17.15
N GLY A 37 -7.96 3.05 17.30
CA GLY A 37 -7.35 3.41 18.58
C GLY A 37 -6.07 2.63 18.93
N GLN A 38 -5.73 1.61 18.15
CA GLN A 38 -4.49 0.85 18.33
C GLN A 38 -3.50 1.11 17.20
N TYR A 39 -2.22 1.26 17.54
CA TYR A 39 -1.17 1.40 16.53
C TYR A 39 -0.87 0.10 15.82
N ASN A 40 -0.82 0.17 14.50
CA ASN A 40 -0.35 -0.89 13.63
C ASN A 40 1.13 -0.70 13.31
N LYS A 41 1.90 -1.78 13.28
CA LYS A 41 3.29 -1.76 12.83
C LYS A 41 3.35 -2.01 11.34
N VAL A 42 3.77 -0.98 10.60
CA VAL A 42 3.93 -1.03 9.13
C VAL A 42 5.40 -1.18 8.76
N ARG A 43 5.68 -1.97 7.72
CA ARG A 43 6.98 -1.99 7.05
C ARG A 43 6.77 -2.12 5.55
N ILE A 44 7.46 -1.28 4.81
CA ILE A 44 7.61 -1.42 3.35
C ILE A 44 9.08 -1.72 3.09
N ILE A 45 9.36 -2.78 2.33
CA ILE A 45 10.69 -3.12 1.85
C ILE A 45 10.71 -2.82 0.36
N SER A 46 11.74 -2.12 -0.10
CA SER A 46 11.99 -1.88 -1.52
C SER A 46 13.46 -2.16 -1.80
N LYS A 47 13.73 -3.20 -2.59
CA LYS A 47 15.09 -3.61 -2.94
C LYS A 47 15.15 -4.03 -4.39
N SER A 48 15.97 -3.35 -5.18
CA SER A 48 16.18 -3.68 -6.62
C SER A 48 14.88 -3.86 -7.42
N GLY A 49 13.86 -3.01 -7.12
CA GLY A 49 12.56 -3.08 -7.77
C GLY A 49 11.57 -4.07 -7.14
N HIS A 50 12.02 -4.99 -6.29
CA HIS A 50 11.13 -5.86 -5.52
C HIS A 50 10.56 -5.11 -4.32
N ILE A 51 9.24 -5.14 -4.14
CA ILE A 51 8.55 -4.40 -3.08
C ILE A 51 7.68 -5.33 -2.26
N GLU A 52 7.76 -5.20 -0.95
CA GLU A 52 6.93 -5.95 0.01
C GLU A 52 6.16 -5.00 0.92
N HIS A 53 4.90 -5.33 1.20
CA HIS A 53 4.10 -4.69 2.25
C HIS A 53 3.92 -5.62 3.44
N TRP A 54 4.28 -5.13 4.62
CA TRP A 54 4.14 -5.86 5.88
C TRP A 54 3.26 -5.09 6.87
N LEU A 55 2.36 -5.78 7.54
CA LEU A 55 1.50 -5.23 8.59
C LEU A 55 1.50 -6.17 9.80
N ASN A 56 1.80 -5.64 10.98
CA ASN A 56 1.83 -6.39 12.25
C ASN A 56 2.64 -7.71 12.16
N CYS A 57 3.85 -7.62 11.55
CA CYS A 57 4.78 -8.73 11.34
C CYS A 57 4.33 -9.76 10.29
N PHE A 58 3.26 -9.53 9.56
CA PHE A 58 2.78 -10.40 8.48
C PHE A 58 3.03 -9.77 7.11
N LYS A 59 3.59 -10.53 6.15
CA LYS A 59 3.75 -10.07 4.76
C LYS A 59 2.40 -10.17 4.04
N LEU A 60 1.83 -9.01 3.69
CA LEU A 60 0.52 -8.91 3.07
C LEU A 60 0.55 -9.14 1.58
N LEU A 61 1.55 -8.60 0.91
CA LEU A 61 1.74 -8.72 -0.54
C LEU A 61 3.18 -8.38 -0.91
N GLU A 62 3.54 -8.77 -2.12
CA GLU A 62 4.80 -8.42 -2.75
C GLU A 62 4.60 -8.31 -4.27
N TYR A 63 5.45 -7.53 -4.93
CA TYR A 63 5.44 -7.35 -6.39
C TYR A 63 6.76 -6.80 -6.88
N ASP A 64 7.03 -7.03 -8.16
CA ASP A 64 8.20 -6.47 -8.84
C ASP A 64 7.79 -5.23 -9.64
N PHE A 65 8.27 -4.06 -9.20
CA PHE A 65 7.98 -2.78 -9.84
C PHE A 65 8.50 -2.78 -11.29
N GLY A 66 7.61 -2.42 -12.23
CA GLY A 66 7.94 -2.40 -13.66
C GLY A 66 7.83 -3.75 -14.37
N SER A 67 7.47 -4.83 -13.67
CA SER A 67 7.21 -6.14 -14.29
C SER A 67 6.04 -6.09 -15.29
N SER A 68 5.96 -7.08 -16.17
CA SER A 68 4.84 -7.25 -17.09
C SER A 68 3.52 -7.48 -16.36
N GLU A 69 3.57 -8.17 -15.21
CA GLU A 69 2.42 -8.43 -14.36
C GLU A 69 1.83 -7.11 -13.82
N ILE A 70 2.66 -6.26 -13.20
CA ILE A 70 2.22 -4.95 -12.69
C ILE A 70 1.71 -4.06 -13.82
N LYS A 71 2.37 -4.03 -14.97
CA LYS A 71 1.89 -3.28 -16.14
C LYS A 71 0.51 -3.75 -16.60
N SER A 72 0.28 -5.06 -16.61
CA SER A 72 -1.03 -5.65 -16.96
C SER A 72 -2.11 -5.28 -15.92
N ILE A 73 -1.79 -5.28 -14.63
CA ILE A 73 -2.73 -4.86 -13.57
C ILE A 73 -3.09 -3.38 -13.75
N ILE A 74 -2.09 -2.50 -13.92
CA ILE A 74 -2.28 -1.06 -14.12
C ILE A 74 -3.18 -0.79 -15.34
N SER A 75 -2.97 -1.49 -16.47
CA SER A 75 -3.74 -1.29 -17.69
C SER A 75 -5.24 -1.62 -17.56
N LYS A 76 -5.61 -2.39 -16.53
CA LYS A 76 -6.99 -2.77 -16.21
C LYS A 76 -7.59 -1.94 -15.06
N SER A 77 -6.79 -1.09 -14.43
CA SER A 77 -7.20 -0.27 -13.29
C SER A 77 -7.66 1.12 -13.70
N LYS A 78 -8.13 1.91 -12.76
CA LYS A 78 -8.43 3.34 -12.95
C LYS A 78 -7.20 4.17 -13.33
N PHE A 79 -5.99 3.66 -13.12
CA PHE A 79 -4.73 4.34 -13.44
C PHE A 79 -4.29 4.17 -14.89
N ARG A 80 -5.01 3.39 -15.70
CA ARG A 80 -4.67 3.12 -17.12
C ARG A 80 -4.49 4.40 -17.96
N ASP A 81 -5.28 5.42 -17.66
CA ASP A 81 -5.28 6.69 -18.41
C ASP A 81 -4.33 7.73 -17.78
N MET A 82 -3.49 7.34 -16.81
CA MET A 82 -2.48 8.17 -16.16
C MET A 82 -1.08 7.85 -16.72
N PRO A 83 -0.58 8.58 -17.74
CA PRO A 83 0.62 8.19 -18.48
C PRO A 83 1.89 8.21 -17.64
N LEU A 84 1.92 8.99 -16.56
CA LEU A 84 3.07 9.10 -15.65
C LEU A 84 2.97 8.18 -14.42
N PHE A 85 1.85 7.47 -14.26
CA PHE A 85 1.67 6.56 -13.12
C PHE A 85 2.69 5.42 -13.16
N ALA A 86 3.38 5.20 -12.04
CA ALA A 86 4.40 4.16 -11.88
C ALA A 86 5.55 4.20 -12.94
N LYS A 87 5.94 5.38 -13.40
CA LYS A 87 7.05 5.56 -14.37
C LYS A 87 8.35 6.03 -13.74
N ASN A 88 8.29 6.69 -12.60
CA ASN A 88 9.48 7.24 -11.96
C ASN A 88 10.23 6.18 -11.15
N ASN A 89 11.56 6.19 -11.26
CA ASN A 89 12.47 5.34 -10.49
C ASN A 89 12.90 5.99 -9.16
N PHE A 90 12.51 7.23 -8.93
CA PHE A 90 12.80 7.99 -7.72
C PHE A 90 11.61 8.86 -7.36
N GLY A 91 11.50 9.22 -6.08
CA GLY A 91 10.39 10.05 -5.61
C GLY A 91 10.49 10.32 -4.11
N ARG A 92 9.44 10.93 -3.59
CA ARG A 92 9.29 11.23 -2.15
C ARG A 92 8.45 10.16 -1.48
N ILE A 93 8.69 9.96 -0.20
CA ILE A 93 7.81 9.18 0.67
C ILE A 93 6.77 10.13 1.23
N GLY A 94 5.49 9.83 1.02
CA GLY A 94 4.37 10.58 1.56
C GLY A 94 3.60 9.76 2.60
N PHE A 95 2.99 10.46 3.55
CA PHE A 95 2.05 9.90 4.51
C PHE A 95 0.66 10.42 4.21
N GLN A 96 -0.30 9.54 4.11
CA GLN A 96 -1.69 9.90 3.83
C GLN A 96 -2.32 10.54 5.07
N GLY A 97 -3.12 11.59 4.89
CA GLY A 97 -3.76 12.31 5.98
C GLY A 97 -4.97 13.16 5.54
N ASP A 98 -5.61 12.81 4.42
CA ASP A 98 -6.69 13.60 3.81
C ASP A 98 -8.10 13.03 3.98
N HIS A 99 -8.25 11.79 4.46
CA HIS A 99 -9.53 11.09 4.61
C HIS A 99 -9.85 10.72 6.07
N GLY A 100 -9.68 11.67 6.97
CA GLY A 100 -9.92 11.47 8.39
C GLY A 100 -8.66 11.55 9.23
N GLU A 101 -8.82 11.34 10.53
CA GLU A 101 -7.73 11.43 11.49
C GLU A 101 -6.82 10.20 11.41
N VAL A 102 -5.51 10.42 11.23
CA VAL A 102 -4.50 9.38 11.23
C VAL A 102 -3.28 9.82 12.03
N TRP A 103 -2.74 8.90 12.82
CA TRP A 103 -1.62 9.16 13.73
C TRP A 103 -0.43 8.29 13.34
N TYR A 104 0.72 8.92 13.11
CA TYR A 104 1.99 8.25 12.80
C TYR A 104 2.99 8.48 13.92
N ARG A 105 3.78 7.43 14.24
CA ARG A 105 4.88 7.52 15.20
C ARG A 105 6.02 6.57 14.85
N ASN A 106 7.21 6.82 15.40
CA ASN A 106 8.39 5.96 15.24
C ASN A 106 8.76 5.71 13.77
N ILE A 107 8.64 6.74 12.94
CA ILE A 107 8.98 6.67 11.52
C ILE A 107 10.50 6.49 11.39
N ARG A 108 10.91 5.47 10.64
CA ARG A 108 12.32 5.15 10.42
C ARG A 108 12.54 4.75 8.97
N ILE A 109 13.65 5.19 8.39
CA ILE A 109 14.12 4.76 7.07
C ILE A 109 15.51 4.14 7.27
N ARG A 110 15.76 3.06 6.55
CA ARG A 110 17.07 2.39 6.51
C ARG A 110 17.36 2.00 5.07
N GLU A 111 18.54 2.35 4.59
CA GLU A 111 19.08 1.83 3.33
C GLU A 111 19.41 0.33 3.48
N LEU A 112 19.18 -0.45 2.38
CA LEU A 112 19.34 -1.91 2.37
C LEU A 112 20.51 -2.31 1.49
#